data_c28a8c0d539e993d740d38f970f4798f
#
_entry.id   c28a8c0d539e993d740d38f970f4798f
#
_cell.length_a   1.000
_cell.length_b   1.000
_cell.length_c   1.000
_cell.angle_alpha   90.00
_cell.angle_beta   90.00
_cell.angle_gamma   90.00
#
_symmetry.space_group_name_H-M   'P 1'
#
loop_
_entity.id
_entity.type
_entity.pdbx_description
1 polymer ?
#
loop_
_entity_poly.entity_id
_entity_poly.type
_entity_poly.pdbx_seq_one_letter_code
_entity_poly.pdbx_strand_id
1 'polypeptide(L)'
;MENNQNFFVMDLKGTNVANFKKNIGKQFTEMIACNILLQMLTSIENVHKAGFIHRDIKPSNFVMGRAEDSDRNVVYLVDFGLAKEHIDMNTGRVFPERKHTDFRGTIPYASLSAHLKKELGRKDDIWSLFFVVLEFFDQPLPWKTNTNKDEVRDHKQRCFKKPIKLLFPLLHETYP
;
A
#
# COMPACT_ATOMS: atom_id res chain seq x y z
N MET A 1 -7.09 -38.71 -10.82
CA MET A 1 -6.04 -37.77 -10.35
C MET A 1 -6.76 -36.71 -9.52
N GLU A 2 -6.69 -36.77 -8.21
CA GLU A 2 -7.23 -35.71 -7.33
C GLU A 2 -6.40 -34.44 -7.55
N ASN A 3 -7.06 -33.40 -8.03
CA ASN A 3 -6.46 -32.06 -8.10
C ASN A 3 -6.29 -31.54 -6.67
N ASN A 4 -5.11 -31.71 -6.09
CA ASN A 4 -4.75 -31.11 -4.81
C ASN A 4 -4.61 -29.59 -4.99
N GLN A 5 -5.74 -28.85 -4.97
CA GLN A 5 -5.74 -27.39 -4.96
C GLN A 5 -5.79 -26.90 -3.52
N ASN A 6 -4.79 -26.13 -3.14
CA ASN A 6 -4.80 -25.45 -1.85
C ASN A 6 -5.80 -24.28 -1.90
N PHE A 7 -6.67 -24.19 -0.89
CA PHE A 7 -7.58 -23.08 -0.71
C PHE A 7 -7.61 -22.65 0.77
N PHE A 8 -7.99 -21.42 1.01
CA PHE A 8 -8.30 -20.95 2.35
C PHE A 8 -9.69 -20.31 2.35
N VAL A 9 -10.37 -20.36 3.49
CA VAL A 9 -11.69 -19.78 3.70
C VAL A 9 -11.55 -18.57 4.61
N MET A 10 -12.20 -17.48 4.24
CA MET A 10 -12.23 -16.24 5.02
C MET A 10 -13.62 -15.63 5.00
N ASP A 11 -13.91 -14.74 5.93
CA ASP A 11 -15.17 -13.98 5.95
C ASP A 11 -15.31 -13.17 4.66
N LEU A 12 -16.52 -13.17 4.11
CA LEU A 12 -16.87 -12.30 3.00
C LEU A 12 -16.91 -10.85 3.50
N LYS A 13 -16.13 -9.98 2.91
CA LYS A 13 -16.11 -8.54 3.18
C LYS A 13 -16.76 -7.75 2.04
N GLY A 14 -16.91 -6.45 2.25
CA GLY A 14 -17.50 -5.53 1.30
C GLY A 14 -16.57 -5.10 0.17
N THR A 15 -16.83 -3.93 -0.40
CA THR A 15 -16.04 -3.38 -1.50
C THR A 15 -14.64 -2.98 -1.05
N ASN A 16 -13.66 -3.04 -1.96
CA ASN A 16 -12.33 -2.51 -1.66
C ASN A 16 -12.33 -0.96 -1.70
N VAL A 17 -11.33 -0.38 -1.03
CA VAL A 17 -11.21 1.08 -0.84
C VAL A 17 -11.03 1.83 -2.17
N ALA A 18 -10.42 1.22 -3.19
CA ALA A 18 -10.30 1.83 -4.52
C ALA A 18 -11.68 2.02 -5.17
N ASN A 19 -12.51 0.98 -5.14
CA ASN A 19 -13.87 1.04 -5.67
C ASN A 19 -14.78 1.90 -4.79
N PHE A 20 -14.60 1.86 -3.46
CA PHE A 20 -15.33 2.70 -2.54
C PHE A 20 -15.12 4.19 -2.86
N LYS A 21 -13.86 4.64 -2.99
CA LYS A 21 -13.55 6.02 -3.42
C LYS A 21 -14.21 6.38 -4.75
N LYS A 22 -14.12 5.49 -5.74
CA LYS A 22 -14.71 5.70 -7.08
C LYS A 22 -16.24 5.83 -7.01
N ASN A 23 -16.90 5.01 -6.21
CA ASN A 23 -18.36 4.99 -6.10
C ASN A 23 -18.93 6.22 -5.37
N ILE A 24 -18.24 6.71 -4.33
CA ILE A 24 -18.61 7.92 -3.59
C ILE A 24 -18.33 9.18 -4.43
N GLY A 25 -17.29 9.17 -5.28
CA GLY A 25 -16.96 10.29 -6.15
C GLY A 25 -16.71 11.59 -5.38
N LYS A 26 -17.46 12.67 -5.73
CA LYS A 26 -17.32 14.00 -5.10
C LYS A 26 -17.67 14.05 -3.60
N GLN A 27 -18.32 13.03 -3.07
CA GLN A 27 -18.64 12.94 -1.64
C GLN A 27 -17.47 12.39 -0.80
N PHE A 28 -16.36 12.03 -1.42
CA PHE A 28 -15.16 11.58 -0.74
C PHE A 28 -14.43 12.77 -0.11
N THR A 29 -14.87 13.14 1.08
CA THR A 29 -14.32 14.27 1.83
C THR A 29 -12.97 13.95 2.46
N GLU A 30 -12.22 15.00 2.84
CA GLU A 30 -10.96 14.85 3.59
C GLU A 30 -11.16 14.05 4.90
N MET A 31 -12.29 14.25 5.58
CA MET A 31 -12.60 13.51 6.80
C MET A 31 -12.73 12.00 6.52
N ILE A 32 -13.42 11.60 5.45
CA ILE A 32 -13.54 10.20 5.03
C ILE A 32 -12.15 9.65 4.66
N ALA A 33 -11.36 10.42 3.89
CA ALA A 33 -10.01 10.04 3.53
C ALA A 33 -9.13 9.80 4.75
N CYS A 34 -9.07 10.75 5.68
CA CYS A 34 -8.28 10.64 6.90
C CYS A 34 -8.69 9.44 7.76
N ASN A 35 -9.99 9.19 7.91
CA ASN A 35 -10.48 8.04 8.69
C ASN A 35 -10.04 6.71 8.08
N ILE A 36 -10.19 6.55 6.76
CA ILE A 36 -9.76 5.35 6.05
C ILE A 36 -8.23 5.18 6.16
N LEU A 37 -7.47 6.23 5.91
CA LEU A 37 -6.01 6.19 5.96
C LEU A 37 -5.47 5.86 7.36
N LEU A 38 -6.12 6.36 8.41
CA LEU A 38 -5.78 6.00 9.79
C LEU A 38 -5.98 4.51 10.04
N GLN A 39 -7.10 3.95 9.59
CA GLN A 39 -7.37 2.51 9.72
C GLN A 39 -6.41 1.67 8.89
N MET A 40 -6.05 2.13 7.67
CA MET A 40 -5.03 1.48 6.85
C MET A 40 -3.67 1.44 7.57
N LEU A 41 -3.25 2.57 8.16
CA LEU A 41 -2.01 2.66 8.93
C LEU A 41 -2.04 1.72 10.15
N THR A 42 -3.15 1.69 10.89
CA THR A 42 -3.34 0.78 12.02
C THR A 42 -3.26 -0.69 11.60
N SER A 43 -3.85 -1.04 10.46
CA SER A 43 -3.79 -2.40 9.92
C SER A 43 -2.35 -2.80 9.56
N ILE A 44 -1.58 -1.90 8.94
CA ILE A 44 -0.16 -2.11 8.63
C ILE A 44 0.66 -2.27 9.93
N GLU A 45 0.41 -1.42 10.94
CA GLU A 45 1.07 -1.51 12.24
C GLU A 45 0.85 -2.87 12.90
N ASN A 46 -0.38 -3.41 12.83
CA ASN A 46 -0.71 -4.73 13.40
C ASN A 46 0.07 -5.86 12.68
N VAL A 47 0.19 -5.79 11.35
CA VAL A 47 1.01 -6.73 10.58
C VAL A 47 2.48 -6.66 11.02
N HIS A 48 3.01 -5.44 11.19
CA HIS A 48 4.39 -5.21 11.63
C HIS A 48 4.63 -5.69 13.07
N LYS A 49 3.64 -5.51 13.97
CA LYS A 49 3.69 -6.03 15.36
C LYS A 49 3.65 -7.56 15.40
N ALA A 50 2.98 -8.19 14.43
CA ALA A 50 2.98 -9.64 14.27
C ALA A 50 4.29 -10.20 13.65
N GLY A 51 5.28 -9.35 13.39
CA GLY A 51 6.59 -9.74 12.87
C GLY A 51 6.68 -9.82 11.34
N PHE A 52 5.66 -9.39 10.61
CA PHE A 52 5.60 -9.47 9.15
C PHE A 52 5.71 -8.10 8.49
N ILE A 53 6.02 -8.10 7.20
CA ILE A 53 5.82 -7.00 6.25
C ILE A 53 4.91 -7.46 5.14
N HIS A 54 4.02 -6.59 4.65
CA HIS A 54 3.00 -6.95 3.67
C HIS A 54 3.51 -6.97 2.23
N ARG A 55 4.31 -5.96 1.84
CA ARG A 55 4.99 -5.79 0.54
C ARG A 55 4.08 -5.50 -0.67
N ASP A 56 2.76 -5.40 -0.50
CA ASP A 56 1.84 -5.01 -1.57
C ASP A 56 0.70 -4.11 -1.04
N ILE A 57 1.07 -3.06 -0.34
CA ILE A 57 0.13 -2.04 0.14
C ILE A 57 -0.39 -1.24 -1.05
N LYS A 58 -1.71 -1.29 -1.27
CA LYS A 58 -2.45 -0.57 -2.33
C LYS A 58 -3.93 -0.48 -1.97
N PRO A 59 -4.71 0.45 -2.52
CA PRO A 59 -6.11 0.64 -2.15
C PRO A 59 -7.00 -0.59 -2.39
N SER A 60 -6.69 -1.43 -3.38
CA SER A 60 -7.46 -2.63 -3.67
C SER A 60 -7.26 -3.79 -2.67
N ASN A 61 -6.18 -3.74 -1.87
CA ASN A 61 -5.91 -4.72 -0.81
C ASN A 61 -6.48 -4.30 0.55
N PHE A 62 -7.24 -3.21 0.59
CA PHE A 62 -8.04 -2.84 1.75
C PHE A 62 -9.52 -2.95 1.39
N VAL A 63 -10.28 -3.68 2.19
CA VAL A 63 -11.70 -3.91 1.98
C VAL A 63 -12.52 -3.36 3.15
N MET A 64 -13.69 -2.81 2.85
CA MET A 64 -14.64 -2.37 3.85
C MET A 64 -15.39 -3.56 4.44
N GLY A 65 -15.97 -3.42 5.64
CA GLY A 65 -17.02 -4.30 6.09
C GLY A 65 -18.20 -4.28 5.12
N ARG A 66 -19.08 -5.30 5.18
CA ARG A 66 -20.28 -5.34 4.34
C ARG A 66 -21.27 -4.28 4.77
N ALA A 67 -22.05 -3.75 3.84
CA ALA A 67 -23.00 -2.67 4.10
C ALA A 67 -24.07 -3.04 5.14
N GLU A 68 -24.43 -4.32 5.21
CA GLU A 68 -25.42 -4.91 6.11
C GLU A 68 -24.85 -5.27 7.49
N ASP A 69 -23.53 -5.28 7.66
CA ASP A 69 -22.89 -5.72 8.89
C ASP A 69 -22.57 -4.54 9.83
N SER A 70 -22.44 -4.79 11.11
CA SER A 70 -22.08 -3.78 12.12
C SER A 70 -20.69 -3.20 11.91
N ASP A 71 -19.80 -3.92 11.20
CA ASP A 71 -18.43 -3.53 10.89
C ASP A 71 -18.29 -2.80 9.53
N ARG A 72 -19.39 -2.37 8.92
CA ARG A 72 -19.43 -1.72 7.60
C ARG A 72 -18.44 -0.57 7.40
N ASN A 73 -18.07 0.12 8.48
CA ASN A 73 -17.11 1.24 8.45
C ASN A 73 -15.67 0.81 8.84
N VAL A 74 -15.45 -0.48 9.05
CA VAL A 74 -14.11 -1.02 9.37
C VAL A 74 -13.36 -1.34 8.09
N VAL A 75 -12.08 -0.99 8.06
CA VAL A 75 -11.17 -1.26 6.93
C VAL A 75 -10.27 -2.44 7.29
N TYR A 76 -10.30 -3.47 6.48
CA TYR A 76 -9.52 -4.70 6.64
C TYR A 76 -8.43 -4.79 5.58
N LEU A 77 -7.21 -5.12 5.99
CA LEU A 77 -6.13 -5.45 5.07
C LEU A 77 -6.22 -6.94 4.69
N VAL A 78 -6.14 -7.20 3.39
CA VAL A 78 -6.26 -8.54 2.80
C VAL A 78 -5.12 -8.82 1.83
N ASP A 79 -5.05 -10.04 1.31
CA ASP A 79 -4.05 -10.48 0.31
C ASP A 79 -2.62 -10.49 0.84
N PHE A 80 -2.33 -11.41 1.73
CA PHE A 80 -0.99 -11.66 2.29
C PHE A 80 -0.12 -12.54 1.40
N GLY A 81 -0.47 -12.74 0.12
CA GLY A 81 0.27 -13.59 -0.83
C GLY A 81 1.72 -13.16 -1.06
N LEU A 82 2.04 -11.89 -0.82
CA LEU A 82 3.41 -11.36 -0.88
C LEU A 82 4.02 -11.10 0.51
N ALA A 83 3.30 -11.34 1.61
CA ALA A 83 3.81 -11.06 2.95
C ALA A 83 5.07 -11.89 3.27
N LYS A 84 5.91 -11.35 4.15
CA LYS A 84 7.16 -11.99 4.56
C LYS A 84 7.42 -11.73 6.04
N GLU A 85 7.93 -12.74 6.72
CA GLU A 85 8.52 -12.56 8.05
C GLU A 85 9.67 -11.56 7.99
N HIS A 86 9.65 -10.61 8.91
CA HIS A 86 10.65 -9.55 9.04
C HIS A 86 11.38 -9.63 10.38
N ILE A 87 10.70 -10.13 11.40
CA ILE A 87 11.24 -10.32 12.75
C ILE A 87 11.03 -11.79 13.15
N ASP A 88 12.08 -12.41 13.66
CA ASP A 88 11.97 -13.67 14.39
C ASP A 88 11.29 -13.39 15.74
N MET A 89 10.05 -13.82 15.88
CA MET A 89 9.24 -13.57 17.09
C MET A 89 9.79 -14.25 18.34
N ASN A 90 10.64 -15.27 18.22
CA ASN A 90 11.26 -15.96 19.37
C ASN A 90 12.44 -15.16 19.90
N THR A 91 13.20 -14.52 19.02
CA THR A 91 14.43 -13.80 19.39
C THR A 91 14.27 -12.28 19.37
N GLY A 92 13.19 -11.75 18.79
CA GLY A 92 12.98 -10.33 18.58
C GLY A 92 13.93 -9.69 17.55
N ARG A 93 14.71 -10.49 16.84
CA ARG A 93 15.70 -9.99 15.89
C ARG A 93 15.13 -9.86 14.49
N VAL A 94 15.51 -8.78 13.83
CA VAL A 94 15.21 -8.60 12.39
C VAL A 94 16.02 -9.59 11.58
N PHE A 95 15.38 -10.25 10.60
CA PHE A 95 16.09 -11.14 9.69
C PHE A 95 17.13 -10.37 8.85
N PRO A 96 18.28 -10.96 8.54
CA PRO A 96 19.31 -10.31 7.76
C PRO A 96 18.86 -9.99 6.34
N GLU A 97 19.34 -8.90 5.80
CA GLU A 97 19.04 -8.49 4.42
C GLU A 97 19.65 -9.50 3.43
N ARG A 98 18.83 -9.91 2.46
CA ARG A 98 19.29 -10.70 1.31
C ARG A 98 20.04 -9.81 0.32
N LYS A 99 21.11 -10.30 -0.25
CA LYS A 99 21.93 -9.55 -1.23
C LYS A 99 21.16 -9.21 -2.52
N HIS A 100 20.26 -10.10 -2.93
CA HIS A 100 19.46 -9.95 -4.14
C HIS A 100 18.01 -10.37 -3.87
N THR A 101 17.07 -9.56 -4.32
CA THR A 101 15.64 -9.84 -4.28
C THR A 101 15.02 -9.53 -5.63
N ASP A 102 13.91 -10.20 -5.94
CA ASP A 102 13.08 -9.80 -7.08
C ASP A 102 12.19 -8.61 -6.71
N PHE A 103 11.73 -7.91 -7.76
CA PHE A 103 10.68 -6.91 -7.58
C PHE A 103 9.43 -7.56 -6.97
N ARG A 104 8.89 -6.98 -5.91
CA ARG A 104 7.64 -7.38 -5.25
C ARG A 104 6.75 -6.15 -5.08
N GLY A 105 5.43 -6.35 -5.22
CA GLY A 105 4.42 -5.32 -5.08
C GLY A 105 3.85 -4.83 -6.41
N THR A 106 2.98 -3.84 -6.33
CA THR A 106 2.28 -3.23 -7.46
C THR A 106 3.00 -1.95 -7.89
N ILE A 107 3.39 -1.88 -9.17
CA ILE A 107 4.30 -0.84 -9.71
C ILE A 107 4.00 0.59 -9.24
N PRO A 108 2.77 1.13 -9.34
CA PRO A 108 2.49 2.50 -8.89
C PRO A 108 2.80 2.75 -7.41
N TYR A 109 2.56 1.76 -6.55
CA TYR A 109 2.68 1.92 -5.10
C TYR A 109 3.97 1.35 -4.50
N ALA A 110 4.69 0.51 -5.23
CA ALA A 110 5.93 -0.09 -4.74
C ALA A 110 6.95 0.98 -4.33
N SER A 111 7.66 0.77 -3.22
CA SER A 111 8.72 1.66 -2.75
C SER A 111 9.89 1.72 -3.75
N LEU A 112 10.73 2.73 -3.61
CA LEU A 112 11.95 2.80 -4.42
C LEU A 112 12.89 1.60 -4.15
N SER A 113 12.95 1.11 -2.91
CA SER A 113 13.70 -0.11 -2.57
C SER A 113 13.23 -1.31 -3.37
N ALA A 114 11.90 -1.47 -3.56
CA ALA A 114 11.34 -2.56 -4.37
C ALA A 114 11.78 -2.46 -5.84
N HIS A 115 11.73 -1.26 -6.43
CA HIS A 115 12.21 -1.03 -7.78
C HIS A 115 13.72 -1.28 -7.93
N LEU A 116 14.51 -1.00 -6.89
CA LEU A 116 15.96 -1.25 -6.86
C LEU A 116 16.30 -2.70 -6.48
N LYS A 117 15.31 -3.58 -6.35
CA LYS A 117 15.47 -4.99 -5.96
C LYS A 117 16.25 -5.18 -4.67
N LYS A 118 16.07 -4.26 -3.72
CA LYS A 118 16.64 -4.34 -2.36
C LYS A 118 15.73 -5.12 -1.44
N GLU A 119 16.28 -5.64 -0.33
CA GLU A 119 15.46 -6.23 0.72
C GLU A 119 14.49 -5.19 1.28
N LEU A 120 13.23 -5.59 1.42
CA LEU A 120 12.15 -4.72 1.91
C LEU A 120 12.02 -4.86 3.43
N GLY A 121 11.62 -3.76 4.06
CA GLY A 121 11.32 -3.69 5.47
C GLY A 121 10.03 -2.93 5.75
N ARG A 122 9.71 -2.71 7.01
CA ARG A 122 8.50 -1.98 7.44
C ARG A 122 8.34 -0.61 6.77
N LYS A 123 9.44 0.11 6.55
CA LYS A 123 9.43 1.41 5.86
C LYS A 123 8.86 1.36 4.45
N ASP A 124 9.00 0.22 3.77
CA ASP A 124 8.56 0.08 2.37
C ASP A 124 7.03 -0.05 2.27
N ASP A 125 6.36 -0.65 3.26
CA ASP A 125 4.90 -0.63 3.39
C ASP A 125 4.40 0.80 3.66
N ILE A 126 5.12 1.59 4.47
CA ILE A 126 4.78 2.99 4.75
C ILE A 126 4.97 3.87 3.51
N TRP A 127 6.02 3.64 2.71
CA TRP A 127 6.17 4.32 1.41
C TRP A 127 5.02 4.00 0.46
N SER A 128 4.56 2.76 0.43
CA SER A 128 3.41 2.37 -0.38
C SER A 128 2.13 3.07 0.11
N LEU A 129 1.91 3.15 1.43
CA LEU A 129 0.81 3.92 2.00
C LEU A 129 0.89 5.40 1.65
N PHE A 130 2.09 6.00 1.67
CA PHE A 130 2.27 7.40 1.27
C PHE A 130 1.80 7.68 -0.17
N PHE A 131 2.07 6.79 -1.12
CA PHE A 131 1.55 6.91 -2.49
C PHE A 131 0.02 6.78 -2.54
N VAL A 132 -0.58 5.96 -1.67
CA VAL A 132 -2.04 5.91 -1.52
C VAL A 132 -2.59 7.22 -0.97
N VAL A 133 -1.93 7.83 0.02
CA VAL A 133 -2.31 9.14 0.57
C VAL A 133 -2.37 10.20 -0.53
N LEU A 134 -1.35 10.28 -1.39
CA LEU A 134 -1.34 11.23 -2.50
C LEU A 134 -2.59 11.09 -3.38
N GLU A 135 -2.94 9.86 -3.75
CA GLU A 135 -4.15 9.62 -4.56
C GLU A 135 -5.45 9.95 -3.81
N PHE A 136 -5.49 9.80 -2.51
CA PHE A 136 -6.69 10.10 -1.72
C PHE A 136 -6.97 11.59 -1.68
N PHE A 137 -5.94 12.42 -1.71
CA PHE A 137 -6.04 13.88 -1.79
C PHE A 137 -5.91 14.41 -3.24
N ASP A 138 -6.32 13.57 -4.22
CA ASP A 138 -6.40 13.91 -5.64
C ASP A 138 -5.08 14.43 -6.24
N GLN A 139 -3.95 14.02 -5.65
CA GLN A 139 -2.63 14.21 -6.22
C GLN A 139 -2.32 13.00 -7.14
N PRO A 140 -2.42 13.15 -8.46
CA PRO A 140 -2.19 12.04 -9.36
C PRO A 140 -0.73 11.60 -9.27
N LEU A 141 -0.50 10.28 -9.13
CA LEU A 141 0.84 9.74 -9.24
C LEU A 141 1.31 9.89 -10.69
N PRO A 142 2.40 10.65 -10.97
CA PRO A 142 2.85 10.92 -12.34
C PRO A 142 3.18 9.67 -13.16
N TRP A 143 3.34 8.53 -12.49
CA TRP A 143 3.65 7.22 -13.07
C TRP A 143 2.47 6.23 -13.02
N LYS A 144 1.26 6.65 -12.66
CA LYS A 144 0.13 5.75 -12.36
C LYS A 144 -0.19 4.75 -13.47
N THR A 145 -0.14 5.19 -14.71
CA THR A 145 -0.46 4.39 -15.89
C THR A 145 0.76 3.73 -16.55
N ASN A 146 1.96 4.03 -16.07
CA ASN A 146 3.19 3.51 -16.65
C ASN A 146 3.46 2.09 -16.12
N THR A 147 3.59 1.13 -17.01
CA THR A 147 3.86 -0.28 -16.70
C THR A 147 5.35 -0.64 -16.76
N ASN A 148 6.20 0.26 -17.28
CA ASN A 148 7.65 0.06 -17.33
C ASN A 148 8.28 0.33 -15.95
N LYS A 149 8.76 -0.72 -15.30
CA LYS A 149 9.33 -0.64 -13.94
C LYS A 149 10.55 0.28 -13.84
N ASP A 150 11.38 0.33 -14.87
CA ASP A 150 12.61 1.12 -14.86
C ASP A 150 12.29 2.61 -15.02
N GLU A 151 11.37 2.96 -15.90
CA GLU A 151 10.90 4.33 -16.05
C GLU A 151 10.21 4.84 -14.77
N VAL A 152 9.37 4.01 -14.14
CA VAL A 152 8.72 4.35 -12.87
C VAL A 152 9.76 4.52 -11.77
N ARG A 153 10.78 3.64 -11.69
CA ARG A 153 11.90 3.80 -10.76
C ARG A 153 12.57 5.15 -10.92
N ASP A 154 12.95 5.50 -12.15
CA ASP A 154 13.68 6.73 -12.45
C ASP A 154 12.82 7.97 -12.16
N HIS A 155 11.52 7.87 -12.41
CA HIS A 155 10.56 8.93 -12.04
C HIS A 155 10.50 9.12 -10.52
N LYS A 156 10.32 8.03 -9.76
CA LYS A 156 10.32 8.08 -8.29
C LYS A 156 11.64 8.65 -7.75
N GLN A 157 12.79 8.26 -8.29
CA GLN A 157 14.08 8.81 -7.88
C GLN A 157 14.16 10.33 -8.08
N ARG A 158 13.62 10.84 -9.19
CA ARG A 158 13.57 12.30 -9.45
C ARG A 158 12.67 13.01 -8.45
N CYS A 159 11.50 12.40 -8.13
CA CYS A 159 10.58 12.96 -7.16
C CYS A 159 11.20 13.10 -5.77
N PHE A 160 12.00 12.13 -5.32
CA PHE A 160 12.69 12.23 -4.04
C PHE A 160 13.74 13.34 -3.98
N LYS A 161 14.30 13.75 -5.12
CA LYS A 161 15.24 14.88 -5.18
C LYS A 161 14.53 16.24 -5.16
N LYS A 162 13.30 16.32 -5.64
CA LYS A 162 12.49 17.56 -5.73
C LYS A 162 11.02 17.26 -5.38
N PRO A 163 10.72 16.85 -4.13
CA PRO A 163 9.41 16.30 -3.78
C PRO A 163 8.28 17.32 -3.92
N ILE A 164 8.46 18.54 -3.45
CA ILE A 164 7.42 19.59 -3.49
C ILE A 164 6.97 19.83 -4.93
N LYS A 165 7.92 20.09 -5.83
CA LYS A 165 7.62 20.42 -7.23
C LYS A 165 6.97 19.27 -8.00
N LEU A 166 7.35 18.03 -7.72
CA LEU A 166 6.99 16.87 -8.55
C LEU A 166 5.87 16.01 -7.96
N LEU A 167 5.70 15.98 -6.65
CA LEU A 167 4.65 15.22 -5.96
C LEU A 167 3.47 16.11 -5.53
N PHE A 168 3.72 17.39 -5.30
CA PHE A 168 2.72 18.34 -4.85
C PHE A 168 2.69 19.59 -5.74
N PRO A 169 2.37 19.45 -7.05
CA PRO A 169 2.39 20.58 -7.97
C PRO A 169 1.49 21.74 -7.53
N LEU A 170 0.31 21.45 -6.97
CA LEU A 170 -0.61 22.47 -6.45
C LEU A 170 -0.04 23.25 -5.26
N LEU A 171 0.71 22.57 -4.37
CA LEU A 171 1.38 23.26 -3.25
C LEU A 171 2.53 24.13 -3.74
N HIS A 172 3.24 23.71 -4.80
CA HIS A 172 4.33 24.48 -5.37
C HIS A 172 3.84 25.81 -6.01
N GLU A 173 2.63 25.83 -6.59
CA GLU A 173 2.04 27.05 -7.15
C GLU A 173 1.60 28.03 -6.05
N THR A 174 1.19 27.49 -4.89
CA THR A 174 0.71 28.30 -3.75
C THR A 174 1.87 28.77 -2.84
N TYR A 175 2.96 28.00 -2.76
CA TYR A 175 4.14 28.27 -1.92
C TYR A 175 5.42 28.09 -2.76
N PRO A 176 5.79 29.07 -3.62
CA PRO A 176 6.94 29.00 -4.52
C PRO A 176 8.29 28.96 -3.79
#